data_9d0024cf31ee5c097328f80eaeddae31
#
_entry.id   9d0024cf31ee5c097328f80eaeddae31
#
_cell.length_a   1.000
_cell.length_b   1.000
_cell.length_c   1.000
_cell.angle_alpha   90.00
_cell.angle_beta   90.00
_cell.angle_gamma   90.00
#
_symmetry.space_group_name_H-M   'P 1'
#
loop_
_entity.id
_entity.type
_entity.pdbx_description
1 polymer ?
#
loop_
_entity_poly.entity_id
_entity_poly.type
_entity_poly.pdbx_seq_one_letter_code
_entity_poly.pdbx_strand_id
1 'polypeptide(L)'
;MRADPGETPFEVTVPGGVIAGLRAGVGDPALLLHGGPGLSEHLGELADELRHAGLATSRFQQRGIAPSTVEGPFDVDRHVADAIAVLDFSGLQRVWVVGHSWGGYLALQLASRYPERIMGVLAIGTLGGVGDGGASSLGPNLLARIDDAGRAESAEIEQREEAGTASYADEVRSLELVWPAYFGDPAAAPPLPADIAISAACGEEAVASIEPDAERLERSLATCPVPIVFLHGDLDPLELEASARATAAVMPRAEVIELAGVGHFPWLERPGSAADALVKLVALAI
;
A
#
# COMPACT_ATOMS: atom_id res chain seq x y z
N MET A 1 2.02 11.01 -10.09
CA MET A 1 0.55 10.71 -10.13
C MET A 1 -0.04 11.28 -11.40
N ARG A 2 -0.63 10.46 -12.25
CA ARG A 2 -1.28 10.87 -13.50
C ARG A 2 -2.81 10.85 -13.31
N ALA A 3 -3.49 11.89 -13.79
CA ALA A 3 -4.94 11.95 -13.76
C ALA A 3 -5.54 11.22 -14.98
N ASP A 4 -6.54 10.37 -14.73
CA ASP A 4 -7.33 9.73 -15.76
C ASP A 4 -8.53 10.63 -16.16
N PRO A 5 -9.12 10.41 -17.34
CA PRO A 5 -10.31 11.15 -17.75
C PRO A 5 -11.44 11.03 -16.71
N GLY A 6 -11.92 12.17 -16.24
CA GLY A 6 -12.99 12.25 -15.23
C GLY A 6 -12.53 12.37 -13.78
N GLU A 7 -11.24 12.28 -13.51
CA GLU A 7 -10.70 12.57 -12.19
C GLU A 7 -10.53 14.08 -11.97
N THR A 8 -10.86 14.52 -10.77
CA THR A 8 -10.74 15.92 -10.32
C THR A 8 -9.60 16.03 -9.32
N PRO A 9 -8.57 16.86 -9.58
CA PRO A 9 -7.49 17.07 -8.64
C PRO A 9 -7.94 17.80 -7.38
N PHE A 10 -7.26 17.53 -6.27
CA PHE A 10 -7.40 18.27 -5.03
C PHE A 10 -6.04 18.44 -4.35
N GLU A 11 -5.93 19.44 -3.49
CA GLU A 11 -4.77 19.67 -2.62
C GLU A 11 -5.25 19.94 -1.20
N VAL A 12 -4.56 19.37 -0.22
CA VAL A 12 -4.86 19.53 1.20
C VAL A 12 -3.64 20.12 1.88
N THR A 13 -3.82 21.24 2.58
CA THR A 13 -2.75 21.81 3.40
C THR A 13 -2.53 20.95 4.64
N VAL A 14 -1.30 20.53 4.85
CA VAL A 14 -0.87 19.73 6.02
C VAL A 14 0.37 20.38 6.64
N PRO A 15 0.74 20.02 7.87
CA PRO A 15 2.01 20.48 8.43
C PRO A 15 3.19 20.07 7.54
N GLY A 16 3.97 21.07 7.12
CA GLY A 16 5.13 20.88 6.23
C GLY A 16 4.83 20.99 4.73
N GLY A 17 3.58 21.29 4.31
CA GLY A 17 3.28 21.48 2.89
C GLY A 17 1.86 21.11 2.48
N VAL A 18 1.75 20.36 1.40
CA VAL A 18 0.47 19.93 0.82
C VAL A 18 0.47 18.43 0.53
N ILE A 19 -0.71 17.83 0.55
CA ILE A 19 -0.98 16.52 -0.01
C ILE A 19 -1.86 16.70 -1.25
N ALA A 20 -1.38 16.22 -2.38
CA ALA A 20 -2.08 16.32 -3.67
C ALA A 20 -2.71 14.97 -4.03
N GLY A 21 -3.94 15.01 -4.54
CA GLY A 21 -4.69 13.82 -4.87
C GLY A 21 -5.66 14.00 -6.03
N LEU A 22 -6.33 12.92 -6.35
CA LEU A 22 -7.34 12.81 -7.40
C LEU A 22 -8.59 12.14 -6.84
N ARG A 23 -9.75 12.61 -7.23
CA ARG A 23 -11.04 12.01 -6.85
C ARG A 23 -11.95 11.85 -8.05
N ALA A 24 -12.70 10.75 -8.06
CA ALA A 24 -13.68 10.48 -9.11
C ALA A 24 -14.74 9.48 -8.64
N GLY A 25 -15.77 9.34 -9.47
CA GLY A 25 -16.86 8.38 -9.26
C GLY A 25 -18.01 8.93 -8.45
N VAL A 26 -19.05 8.09 -8.33
CA VAL A 26 -20.27 8.35 -7.57
C VAL A 26 -20.61 7.07 -6.81
N GLY A 27 -20.95 7.18 -5.54
CA GLY A 27 -21.26 6.04 -4.68
C GLY A 27 -20.70 6.23 -3.27
N ASP A 28 -20.51 5.13 -2.57
CA ASP A 28 -19.92 5.17 -1.24
C ASP A 28 -18.46 5.64 -1.30
N PRO A 29 -18.06 6.53 -0.40
CA PRO A 29 -16.72 7.09 -0.43
C PRO A 29 -15.65 6.07 -0.06
N ALA A 30 -14.56 6.05 -0.82
CA ALA A 30 -13.39 5.22 -0.55
C ALA A 30 -12.10 6.05 -0.61
N LEU A 31 -11.21 5.83 0.37
CA LEU A 31 -9.86 6.34 0.39
C LEU A 31 -8.90 5.23 -0.05
N LEU A 32 -8.07 5.49 -1.05
CA LEU A 32 -7.07 4.57 -1.55
C LEU A 32 -5.67 4.98 -1.10
N LEU A 33 -4.93 4.03 -0.54
CA LEU A 33 -3.57 4.20 -0.02
C LEU A 33 -2.60 3.31 -0.79
N HIS A 34 -1.67 3.93 -1.51
CA HIS A 34 -0.70 3.19 -2.34
C HIS A 34 0.41 2.54 -1.52
N GLY A 35 1.04 1.54 -2.12
CA GLY A 35 2.18 0.83 -1.58
C GLY A 35 3.50 1.59 -1.75
N GLY A 36 4.57 0.98 -1.21
CA GLY A 36 5.93 1.49 -1.27
C GLY A 36 6.06 2.84 -0.58
N PRO A 37 6.39 2.95 0.70
CA PRO A 37 6.70 4.25 1.27
C PRO A 37 7.82 4.86 0.45
N GLY A 38 7.63 6.12 0.00
CA GLY A 38 8.58 6.76 -0.90
C GLY A 38 8.49 6.34 -2.38
N LEU A 39 7.37 5.74 -2.83
CA LEU A 39 7.08 5.54 -4.26
C LEU A 39 5.97 6.45 -4.76
N SER A 40 5.95 6.69 -6.08
CA SER A 40 4.83 7.39 -6.71
C SER A 40 3.55 6.57 -6.67
N GLU A 41 2.42 7.29 -6.56
CA GLU A 41 1.08 6.73 -6.55
C GLU A 41 0.79 5.96 -7.85
N HIS A 42 0.28 4.73 -7.73
CA HIS A 42 0.12 3.77 -8.83
C HIS A 42 -1.23 3.04 -8.82
N LEU A 43 -2.23 3.54 -8.08
CA LEU A 43 -3.51 2.86 -7.91
C LEU A 43 -4.59 3.27 -8.94
N GLY A 44 -4.21 3.88 -10.07
CA GLY A 44 -5.19 4.33 -11.08
C GLY A 44 -6.12 3.21 -11.54
N GLU A 45 -5.58 2.06 -11.97
CA GLU A 45 -6.35 0.91 -12.46
C GLU A 45 -7.20 0.27 -11.35
N LEU A 46 -6.67 0.18 -10.12
CA LEU A 46 -7.44 -0.26 -8.97
C LEU A 46 -8.61 0.69 -8.67
N ALA A 47 -8.37 2.00 -8.74
CA ALA A 47 -9.41 3.00 -8.55
C ALA A 47 -10.52 2.88 -9.61
N ASP A 48 -10.14 2.60 -10.87
CA ASP A 48 -11.10 2.35 -11.96
C ASP A 48 -11.96 1.11 -11.67
N GLU A 49 -11.33 0.00 -11.27
CA GLU A 49 -12.06 -1.22 -10.91
C GLU A 49 -13.08 -0.96 -9.80
N LEU A 50 -12.66 -0.27 -8.73
CA LEU A 50 -13.52 0.04 -7.60
C LEU A 50 -14.63 1.05 -7.94
N ARG A 51 -14.39 1.99 -8.85
CA ARG A 51 -15.43 2.90 -9.37
C ARG A 51 -16.50 2.13 -10.15
N HIS A 52 -16.11 1.14 -10.93
CA HIS A 52 -17.05 0.26 -11.61
C HIS A 52 -17.85 -0.62 -10.63
N ALA A 53 -17.28 -0.90 -9.47
CA ALA A 53 -17.99 -1.58 -8.36
C ALA A 53 -18.87 -0.63 -7.50
N GLY A 54 -18.99 0.66 -7.86
CA GLY A 54 -19.93 1.61 -7.24
C GLY A 54 -19.31 2.47 -6.13
N LEU A 55 -17.99 2.60 -6.05
CA LEU A 55 -17.33 3.51 -5.11
C LEU A 55 -17.02 4.88 -5.73
N ALA A 56 -17.05 5.92 -4.90
CA ALA A 56 -16.44 7.21 -5.18
C ALA A 56 -15.04 7.21 -4.56
N THR A 57 -14.02 7.18 -5.40
CA THR A 57 -12.63 7.01 -4.96
C THR A 57 -11.90 8.32 -4.76
N SER A 58 -11.10 8.41 -3.71
CA SER A 58 -10.09 9.44 -3.48
C SER A 58 -8.74 8.74 -3.31
N ARG A 59 -7.76 9.09 -4.14
CA ARG A 59 -6.38 8.61 -4.08
C ARG A 59 -5.43 9.79 -4.03
N PHE A 60 -4.32 9.68 -3.35
CA PHE A 60 -3.38 10.78 -3.22
C PHE A 60 -1.93 10.30 -3.25
N GLN A 61 -1.04 11.17 -3.71
CA GLN A 61 0.37 10.95 -3.56
C GLN A 61 0.74 11.14 -2.09
N GLN A 62 1.24 10.09 -1.45
CA GLN A 62 1.77 10.21 -0.09
C GLN A 62 2.99 11.13 -0.08
N ARG A 63 3.29 11.72 1.09
CA ARG A 63 4.47 12.57 1.27
C ARG A 63 5.76 11.86 0.88
N GLY A 64 6.81 12.61 0.60
CA GLY A 64 8.10 12.13 0.11
C GLY A 64 8.25 12.24 -1.40
N ILE A 65 7.15 12.30 -2.16
CA ILE A 65 7.14 12.40 -3.64
C ILE A 65 6.24 13.54 -4.10
N ALA A 66 6.74 14.38 -5.02
CA ALA A 66 5.93 15.42 -5.67
C ALA A 66 4.74 14.77 -6.47
N PRO A 67 3.57 15.43 -6.56
CA PRO A 67 3.27 16.79 -6.18
C PRO A 67 2.96 17.02 -4.69
N SER A 68 2.93 15.99 -3.86
CA SER A 68 2.84 16.17 -2.42
C SER A 68 4.15 16.69 -1.83
N THR A 69 4.12 17.14 -0.57
CA THR A 69 5.32 17.62 0.12
C THR A 69 6.41 16.56 0.13
N VAL A 70 7.64 16.99 -0.16
CA VAL A 70 8.85 16.16 -0.13
C VAL A 70 9.62 16.29 1.19
N GLU A 71 9.11 17.10 2.12
CA GLU A 71 9.67 17.31 3.43
C GLU A 71 9.08 16.34 4.46
N GLY A 72 9.92 15.80 5.33
CA GLY A 72 9.52 14.92 6.43
C GLY A 72 8.78 15.65 7.57
N PRO A 73 8.54 14.96 8.67
CA PRO A 73 8.89 13.56 8.91
C PRO A 73 8.06 12.60 8.05
N PHE A 74 8.58 11.37 7.87
CA PHE A 74 7.96 10.33 7.04
C PHE A 74 7.50 9.11 7.86
N ASP A 75 7.39 9.26 9.17
CA ASP A 75 6.95 8.20 10.06
C ASP A 75 5.47 7.81 9.86
N VAL A 76 5.09 6.66 10.42
CA VAL A 76 3.71 6.14 10.38
C VAL A 76 2.70 7.16 10.89
N ASP A 77 3.01 7.87 11.98
CA ASP A 77 2.10 8.84 12.58
C ASP A 77 1.79 10.00 11.63
N ARG A 78 2.80 10.45 10.91
CA ARG A 78 2.65 11.52 9.92
C ARG A 78 1.85 11.06 8.71
N HIS A 79 2.11 9.88 8.16
CA HIS A 79 1.32 9.32 7.05
C HIS A 79 -0.15 9.12 7.44
N VAL A 80 -0.41 8.64 8.65
CA VAL A 80 -1.78 8.50 9.19
C VAL A 80 -2.45 9.88 9.33
N ALA A 81 -1.74 10.88 9.87
CA ALA A 81 -2.28 12.24 10.01
C ALA A 81 -2.60 12.87 8.65
N ASP A 82 -1.79 12.64 7.62
CA ASP A 82 -2.08 13.12 6.26
C ASP A 82 -3.33 12.47 5.68
N ALA A 83 -3.51 11.15 5.86
CA ALA A 83 -4.72 10.45 5.41
C ALA A 83 -5.98 11.01 6.10
N ILE A 84 -5.93 11.29 7.40
CA ILE A 84 -7.03 11.93 8.13
C ILE A 84 -7.27 13.35 7.61
N ALA A 85 -6.23 14.13 7.33
CA ALA A 85 -6.39 15.47 6.75
C ALA A 85 -7.10 15.44 5.39
N VAL A 86 -6.82 14.43 4.55
CA VAL A 86 -7.53 14.21 3.28
C VAL A 86 -9.02 13.91 3.52
N LEU A 87 -9.36 13.08 4.50
CA LEU A 87 -10.75 12.79 4.86
C LEU A 87 -11.48 14.04 5.36
N ASP A 88 -10.84 14.82 6.23
CA ASP A 88 -11.43 16.04 6.81
C ASP A 88 -11.65 17.13 5.75
N PHE A 89 -10.66 17.34 4.86
CA PHE A 89 -10.79 18.25 3.73
C PHE A 89 -11.95 17.88 2.81
N SER A 90 -12.15 16.57 2.59
CA SER A 90 -13.21 16.06 1.73
C SER A 90 -14.58 16.06 2.41
N GLY A 91 -14.69 16.43 3.69
CA GLY A 91 -15.92 16.40 4.47
C GLY A 91 -16.48 14.99 4.71
N LEU A 92 -15.66 13.98 4.52
CA LEU A 92 -16.05 12.56 4.61
C LEU A 92 -16.06 12.12 6.07
N GLN A 93 -17.25 11.77 6.59
CA GLN A 93 -17.39 11.31 7.97
C GLN A 93 -16.92 9.87 8.15
N ARG A 94 -17.30 8.99 7.22
CA ARG A 94 -16.91 7.58 7.21
C ARG A 94 -16.61 7.13 5.77
N VAL A 95 -15.59 6.30 5.59
CA VAL A 95 -15.14 5.82 4.28
C VAL A 95 -14.79 4.34 4.32
N TRP A 96 -14.87 3.68 3.17
CA TRP A 96 -14.11 2.47 2.91
C TRP A 96 -12.63 2.87 2.74
N VAL A 97 -11.72 2.05 3.25
CA VAL A 97 -10.28 2.24 2.99
C VAL A 97 -9.79 1.05 2.19
N VAL A 98 -9.09 1.34 1.09
CA VAL A 98 -8.44 0.32 0.28
C VAL A 98 -6.94 0.62 0.28
N GLY A 99 -6.16 -0.30 0.81
CA GLY A 99 -4.72 -0.12 0.92
C GLY A 99 -3.94 -1.24 0.27
N HIS A 100 -2.91 -0.90 -0.49
CA HIS A 100 -1.99 -1.85 -1.12
C HIS A 100 -0.65 -1.83 -0.41
N SER A 101 -0.10 -3.02 -0.09
CA SER A 101 1.24 -3.16 0.48
C SER A 101 1.43 -2.29 1.74
N TRP A 102 2.37 -1.37 1.76
CA TRP A 102 2.51 -0.33 2.78
C TRP A 102 1.20 0.44 3.03
N GLY A 103 0.46 0.80 1.98
CA GLY A 103 -0.85 1.45 2.11
C GLY A 103 -1.88 0.58 2.83
N GLY A 104 -1.77 -0.74 2.73
CA GLY A 104 -2.55 -1.68 3.52
C GLY A 104 -2.20 -1.62 5.01
N TYR A 105 -0.91 -1.53 5.34
CA TYR A 105 -0.47 -1.29 6.72
C TYR A 105 -1.00 0.04 7.28
N LEU A 106 -0.95 1.11 6.50
CA LEU A 106 -1.57 2.39 6.88
C LEU A 106 -3.08 2.27 7.09
N ALA A 107 -3.77 1.45 6.29
CA ALA A 107 -5.20 1.19 6.46
C ALA A 107 -5.50 0.46 7.78
N LEU A 108 -4.65 -0.48 8.21
CA LEU A 108 -4.73 -1.11 9.53
C LEU A 108 -4.52 -0.08 10.66
N GLN A 109 -3.57 0.83 10.50
CA GLN A 109 -3.33 1.94 11.43
C GLN A 109 -4.55 2.85 11.55
N LEU A 110 -5.18 3.23 10.42
CA LEU A 110 -6.40 4.03 10.41
C LEU A 110 -7.56 3.30 11.11
N ALA A 111 -7.78 2.03 10.79
CA ALA A 111 -8.84 1.23 11.41
C ALA A 111 -8.65 1.09 12.93
N SER A 112 -7.43 0.95 13.40
CA SER A 112 -7.12 0.80 14.83
C SER A 112 -7.21 2.11 15.61
N ARG A 113 -6.87 3.24 14.99
CA ARG A 113 -6.79 4.56 15.66
C ARG A 113 -8.07 5.39 15.51
N TYR A 114 -8.81 5.19 14.40
CA TYR A 114 -10.00 5.98 14.04
C TYR A 114 -11.16 5.08 13.57
N PRO A 115 -11.54 4.06 14.36
CA PRO A 115 -12.54 3.08 13.93
C PRO A 115 -13.90 3.72 13.57
N GLU A 116 -14.24 4.87 14.17
CA GLU A 116 -15.47 5.62 13.88
C GLU A 116 -15.46 6.28 12.49
N ARG A 117 -14.27 6.46 11.88
CA ARG A 117 -14.10 7.06 10.55
C ARG A 117 -14.08 6.01 9.43
N ILE A 118 -13.98 4.74 9.77
CA ILE A 118 -13.76 3.65 8.80
C ILE A 118 -14.97 2.73 8.77
N MET A 119 -15.53 2.50 7.57
CA MET A 119 -16.62 1.54 7.35
C MET A 119 -16.09 0.10 7.27
N GLY A 120 -14.96 -0.07 6.64
CA GLY A 120 -14.23 -1.33 6.51
C GLY A 120 -12.95 -1.13 5.71
N VAL A 121 -12.06 -2.12 5.75
CA VAL A 121 -10.76 -2.09 5.06
C VAL A 121 -10.64 -3.25 4.08
N LEU A 122 -10.24 -2.95 2.85
CA LEU A 122 -9.71 -3.93 1.89
C LEU A 122 -8.18 -3.75 1.84
N ALA A 123 -7.47 -4.69 2.45
CA ALA A 123 -6.01 -4.70 2.50
C ALA A 123 -5.46 -5.67 1.45
N ILE A 124 -4.74 -5.15 0.44
CA ILE A 124 -4.28 -5.92 -0.72
C ILE A 124 -2.76 -6.09 -0.66
N GLY A 125 -2.25 -7.33 -0.68
CA GLY A 125 -0.82 -7.62 -0.63
C GLY A 125 -0.12 -6.85 0.51
N THR A 126 -0.76 -6.79 1.69
CA THR A 126 -0.41 -5.84 2.75
C THR A 126 0.71 -6.35 3.65
N LEU A 127 1.54 -5.45 4.16
CA LEU A 127 2.28 -5.69 5.40
C LEU A 127 1.28 -5.93 6.53
N GLY A 128 1.52 -6.97 7.33
CA GLY A 128 0.68 -7.32 8.46
C GLY A 128 0.85 -6.37 9.65
N GLY A 129 -0.08 -6.50 10.61
CA GLY A 129 -0.06 -5.75 11.87
C GLY A 129 0.40 -6.58 13.07
N VAL A 130 0.99 -7.76 12.85
CA VAL A 130 1.48 -8.69 13.89
C VAL A 130 2.94 -9.03 13.60
N GLY A 131 3.78 -8.99 14.61
CA GLY A 131 5.21 -9.19 14.45
C GLY A 131 5.83 -8.13 13.53
N ASP A 132 6.64 -8.56 12.57
CA ASP A 132 7.19 -7.69 11.52
C ASP A 132 6.26 -7.56 10.28
N GLY A 133 5.08 -8.17 10.33
CA GLY A 133 4.10 -8.15 9.25
C GLY A 133 4.55 -8.84 7.96
N GLY A 134 5.62 -9.65 8.01
CA GLY A 134 6.24 -10.29 6.85
C GLY A 134 7.30 -9.43 6.15
N ALA A 135 7.65 -8.28 6.71
CA ALA A 135 8.62 -7.36 6.09
C ALA A 135 9.99 -8.00 5.85
N SER A 136 10.49 -8.81 6.79
CA SER A 136 11.80 -9.47 6.68
C SER A 136 11.89 -10.51 5.56
N SER A 137 10.77 -11.06 5.11
CA SER A 137 10.73 -12.04 4.03
C SER A 137 10.73 -11.42 2.64
N LEU A 138 10.26 -10.19 2.50
CA LEU A 138 10.02 -9.54 1.19
C LEU A 138 11.29 -9.47 0.32
N GLY A 139 12.36 -8.87 0.83
CA GLY A 139 13.61 -8.72 0.09
C GLY A 139 14.22 -10.07 -0.34
N PRO A 140 14.45 -11.01 0.59
CA PRO A 140 14.93 -12.35 0.26
C PRO A 140 14.08 -13.07 -0.79
N ASN A 141 12.74 -12.98 -0.68
CA ASN A 141 11.83 -13.64 -1.63
C ASN A 141 11.88 -12.99 -3.02
N LEU A 142 12.01 -11.66 -3.11
CA LEU A 142 12.22 -10.96 -4.38
C LEU A 142 13.53 -11.40 -5.04
N LEU A 143 14.63 -11.38 -4.29
CA LEU A 143 15.96 -11.79 -4.80
C LEU A 143 16.00 -13.26 -5.23
N ALA A 144 15.25 -14.14 -4.56
CA ALA A 144 15.18 -15.56 -4.94
C ALA A 144 14.51 -15.77 -6.31
N ARG A 145 13.73 -14.81 -6.81
CA ARG A 145 12.95 -14.89 -8.05
C ARG A 145 13.60 -14.19 -9.25
N ILE A 146 14.75 -13.57 -9.08
CA ILE A 146 15.57 -12.99 -10.17
C ILE A 146 16.77 -13.88 -10.48
N ASP A 147 17.39 -13.67 -11.64
CA ASP A 147 18.54 -14.47 -12.08
C ASP A 147 19.85 -14.12 -11.32
N ASP A 148 20.91 -14.89 -11.56
CA ASP A 148 22.21 -14.70 -10.89
C ASP A 148 22.84 -13.34 -11.25
N ALA A 149 22.65 -12.86 -12.48
CA ALA A 149 23.17 -11.57 -12.91
C ALA A 149 22.47 -10.42 -12.20
N GLY A 150 21.13 -10.49 -12.09
CA GLY A 150 20.33 -9.51 -11.35
C GLY A 150 20.68 -9.49 -9.86
N ARG A 151 20.90 -10.66 -9.22
CA ARG A 151 21.36 -10.73 -7.83
C ARG A 151 22.73 -10.10 -7.63
N ALA A 152 23.66 -10.34 -8.54
CA ALA A 152 24.99 -9.75 -8.45
C ALA A 152 24.94 -8.22 -8.60
N GLU A 153 24.15 -7.71 -9.55
CA GLU A 153 23.97 -6.26 -9.74
C GLU A 153 23.25 -5.63 -8.53
N SER A 154 22.21 -6.29 -7.98
CA SER A 154 21.52 -5.83 -6.76
C SER A 154 22.49 -5.72 -5.57
N ALA A 155 23.36 -6.71 -5.37
CA ALA A 155 24.37 -6.66 -4.31
C ALA A 155 25.39 -5.52 -4.50
N GLU A 156 25.76 -5.17 -5.74
CA GLU A 156 26.63 -4.03 -6.03
C GLU A 156 25.93 -2.69 -5.72
N ILE A 157 24.61 -2.59 -5.98
CA ILE A 157 23.82 -1.41 -5.64
C ILE A 157 23.73 -1.28 -4.11
N GLU A 158 23.39 -2.36 -3.39
CA GLU A 158 23.31 -2.38 -1.93
C GLU A 158 24.62 -1.92 -1.28
N GLN A 159 25.79 -2.36 -1.79
CA GLN A 159 27.08 -1.86 -1.31
C GLN A 159 27.26 -0.36 -1.50
N ARG A 160 26.73 0.21 -2.61
CA ARG A 160 26.77 1.68 -2.80
C ARG A 160 25.80 2.41 -1.87
N GLU A 161 24.63 1.82 -1.58
CA GLU A 161 23.67 2.35 -0.61
C GLU A 161 24.29 2.37 0.80
N GLU A 162 24.87 1.26 1.26
CA GLU A 162 25.57 1.18 2.54
C GLU A 162 26.74 2.17 2.66
N ALA A 163 27.46 2.41 1.56
CA ALA A 163 28.55 3.39 1.50
C ALA A 163 28.07 4.85 1.39
N GLY A 164 26.76 5.09 1.24
CA GLY A 164 26.17 6.42 1.02
C GLY A 164 26.59 7.04 -0.32
N THR A 165 26.89 6.21 -1.32
CA THR A 165 27.33 6.63 -2.66
C THR A 165 26.36 6.24 -3.78
N ALA A 166 25.25 5.59 -3.44
CA ALA A 166 24.21 5.26 -4.40
C ALA A 166 23.59 6.52 -4.99
N SER A 167 23.31 6.46 -6.28
CA SER A 167 22.64 7.52 -7.03
C SER A 167 21.15 7.24 -7.16
N TYR A 168 20.35 8.25 -7.52
CA TYR A 168 18.94 8.03 -7.87
C TYR A 168 18.75 7.00 -9.00
N ALA A 169 19.70 6.92 -9.94
CA ALA A 169 19.66 5.88 -10.97
C ALA A 169 19.88 4.48 -10.41
N ASP A 170 20.66 4.32 -9.34
CA ASP A 170 20.82 3.07 -8.62
C ASP A 170 19.53 2.66 -7.91
N GLU A 171 18.81 3.60 -7.26
CA GLU A 171 17.52 3.34 -6.63
C GLU A 171 16.47 2.85 -7.65
N VAL A 172 16.37 3.53 -8.81
CA VAL A 172 15.47 3.10 -9.89
C VAL A 172 15.88 1.72 -10.42
N ARG A 173 17.17 1.50 -10.61
CA ARG A 173 17.70 0.24 -11.12
C ARG A 173 17.45 -0.92 -10.16
N SER A 174 17.61 -0.70 -8.86
CA SER A 174 17.29 -1.69 -7.82
C SER A 174 15.83 -2.14 -7.95
N LEU A 175 14.89 -1.20 -8.10
CA LEU A 175 13.48 -1.53 -8.29
C LEU A 175 13.22 -2.25 -9.63
N GLU A 176 13.86 -1.82 -10.75
CA GLU A 176 13.72 -2.48 -12.05
C GLU A 176 14.14 -3.96 -12.00
N LEU A 177 15.22 -4.28 -11.28
CA LEU A 177 15.74 -5.64 -11.17
C LEU A 177 14.72 -6.58 -10.50
N VAL A 178 14.06 -6.12 -9.45
CA VAL A 178 13.11 -6.93 -8.67
C VAL A 178 11.67 -6.77 -9.13
N TRP A 179 11.34 -5.81 -9.99
CA TRP A 179 9.99 -5.53 -10.41
C TRP A 179 9.24 -6.75 -10.95
N PRO A 180 9.81 -7.57 -11.86
CA PRO A 180 9.11 -8.77 -12.33
C PRO A 180 8.82 -9.78 -11.21
N ALA A 181 9.67 -9.82 -10.18
CA ALA A 181 9.53 -10.76 -9.07
C ALA A 181 8.31 -10.50 -8.16
N TYR A 182 7.70 -9.33 -8.24
CA TYR A 182 6.44 -9.04 -7.57
C TYR A 182 5.23 -9.76 -8.18
N PHE A 183 5.31 -10.22 -9.42
CA PHE A 183 4.20 -10.86 -10.13
C PHE A 183 4.23 -12.39 -9.99
N GLY A 184 3.08 -13.01 -10.01
CA GLY A 184 2.95 -14.47 -9.96
C GLY A 184 3.69 -15.14 -11.12
N ASP A 185 3.55 -14.60 -12.34
CA ASP A 185 4.40 -14.92 -13.50
C ASP A 185 5.33 -13.74 -13.83
N PRO A 186 6.59 -13.77 -13.44
CA PRO A 186 7.55 -12.71 -13.76
C PRO A 186 7.69 -12.39 -15.25
N ALA A 187 7.45 -13.38 -16.13
CA ALA A 187 7.53 -13.18 -17.59
C ALA A 187 6.33 -12.38 -18.15
N ALA A 188 5.22 -12.38 -17.43
CA ALA A 188 4.01 -11.62 -17.77
C ALA A 188 3.95 -10.24 -17.06
N ALA A 189 4.95 -9.89 -16.26
CA ALA A 189 4.99 -8.61 -15.55
C ALA A 189 4.91 -7.43 -16.54
N PRO A 190 4.05 -6.43 -16.31
CA PRO A 190 4.07 -5.21 -17.09
C PRO A 190 5.38 -4.46 -16.87
N PRO A 191 5.81 -3.62 -17.82
CA PRO A 191 7.00 -2.81 -17.62
C PRO A 191 6.83 -1.88 -16.42
N LEU A 192 7.90 -1.65 -15.66
CA LEU A 192 7.91 -0.61 -14.62
C LEU A 192 7.51 0.73 -15.24
N PRO A 193 6.59 1.51 -14.63
CA PRO A 193 6.21 2.82 -15.16
C PRO A 193 7.44 3.73 -15.36
N ALA A 194 7.58 4.31 -16.56
CA ALA A 194 8.74 5.12 -16.90
C ALA A 194 8.83 6.44 -16.09
N ASP A 195 7.73 6.87 -15.48
CA ASP A 195 7.62 8.04 -14.62
C ASP A 195 7.61 7.70 -13.12
N ILE A 196 8.04 6.48 -12.77
CA ILE A 196 8.18 6.08 -11.36
C ILE A 196 9.14 7.05 -10.65
N ALA A 197 8.71 7.55 -9.51
CA ALA A 197 9.56 8.36 -8.65
C ALA A 197 9.78 7.63 -7.32
N ILE A 198 10.99 7.76 -6.80
CA ILE A 198 11.44 7.09 -5.58
C ILE A 198 12.01 8.14 -4.62
N SER A 199 11.84 7.92 -3.34
CA SER A 199 12.48 8.64 -2.25
C SER A 199 12.96 7.62 -1.21
N ALA A 200 14.23 7.22 -1.30
CA ALA A 200 14.83 6.29 -0.36
C ALA A 200 14.69 6.79 1.09
N ALA A 201 14.96 8.07 1.34
CA ALA A 201 14.84 8.67 2.68
C ALA A 201 13.42 8.54 3.26
N CYS A 202 12.38 8.70 2.42
CA CYS A 202 11.00 8.47 2.86
C CYS A 202 10.76 6.99 3.17
N GLY A 203 11.23 6.10 2.31
CA GLY A 203 11.10 4.65 2.50
C GLY A 203 11.77 4.16 3.78
N GLU A 204 13.01 4.56 4.00
CA GLU A 204 13.81 4.18 5.18
C GLU A 204 13.17 4.65 6.49
N GLU A 205 12.81 5.94 6.59
CA GLU A 205 12.20 6.50 7.80
C GLU A 205 10.84 5.86 8.08
N ALA A 206 10.01 5.67 7.06
CA ALA A 206 8.71 5.05 7.21
C ALA A 206 8.81 3.61 7.71
N VAL A 207 9.69 2.81 7.10
CA VAL A 207 9.93 1.41 7.52
C VAL A 207 10.52 1.35 8.93
N ALA A 208 11.49 2.19 9.26
CA ALA A 208 12.08 2.25 10.59
C ALA A 208 11.06 2.62 11.69
N SER A 209 9.99 3.31 11.35
CA SER A 209 8.93 3.70 12.28
C SER A 209 7.91 2.58 12.59
N ILE A 210 7.96 1.44 11.87
CA ILE A 210 7.04 0.30 12.06
C ILE A 210 7.31 -0.41 13.39
N GLU A 211 8.56 -0.80 13.64
CA GLU A 211 8.94 -1.61 14.82
C GLU A 211 8.53 -0.98 16.16
N PRO A 212 8.81 0.31 16.42
CA PRO A 212 8.41 0.95 17.68
C PRO A 212 6.90 0.95 17.94
N ASP A 213 6.08 0.83 16.88
CA ASP A 213 4.61 0.88 16.94
C ASP A 213 3.95 -0.51 16.88
N ALA A 214 4.70 -1.57 16.55
CA ALA A 214 4.17 -2.89 16.25
C ALA A 214 3.30 -3.48 17.38
N GLU A 215 3.81 -3.50 18.62
CA GLU A 215 3.07 -4.02 19.78
C GLU A 215 1.77 -3.23 20.05
N ARG A 216 1.78 -1.92 19.84
CA ARG A 216 0.58 -1.09 20.02
C ARG A 216 -0.45 -1.45 18.97
N LEU A 217 -0.02 -1.56 17.71
CA LEU A 217 -0.92 -1.93 16.61
C LEU A 217 -1.54 -3.30 16.85
N GLU A 218 -0.75 -4.33 17.17
CA GLU A 218 -1.24 -5.68 17.42
C GLU A 218 -2.30 -5.70 18.51
N ARG A 219 -2.03 -5.08 19.67
CA ARG A 219 -3.02 -4.98 20.75
C ARG A 219 -4.30 -4.25 20.35
N SER A 220 -4.18 -3.22 19.51
CA SER A 220 -5.34 -2.45 19.05
C SER A 220 -6.17 -3.24 18.03
N LEU A 221 -5.53 -4.00 17.15
CA LEU A 221 -6.19 -4.86 16.17
C LEU A 221 -6.98 -5.99 16.84
N ALA A 222 -6.50 -6.54 17.96
CA ALA A 222 -7.20 -7.58 18.71
C ALA A 222 -8.59 -7.16 19.23
N THR A 223 -8.85 -5.87 19.31
CA THR A 223 -10.16 -5.30 19.74
C THR A 223 -10.80 -4.40 18.68
N CYS A 224 -10.21 -4.30 17.50
CA CYS A 224 -10.70 -3.42 16.44
C CYS A 224 -12.06 -3.91 15.91
N PRO A 225 -13.10 -3.06 15.95
CA PRO A 225 -14.44 -3.43 15.50
C PRO A 225 -14.63 -3.33 13.99
N VAL A 226 -13.66 -2.72 13.28
CA VAL A 226 -13.72 -2.48 11.84
C VAL A 226 -13.56 -3.80 11.10
N PRO A 227 -14.47 -4.16 10.17
CA PRO A 227 -14.31 -5.35 9.34
C PRO A 227 -13.17 -5.16 8.34
N ILE A 228 -12.33 -6.19 8.20
CA ILE A 228 -11.21 -6.17 7.27
C ILE A 228 -11.21 -7.40 6.39
N VAL A 229 -11.06 -7.21 5.09
CA VAL A 229 -10.79 -8.27 4.13
C VAL A 229 -9.36 -8.11 3.62
N PHE A 230 -8.57 -9.16 3.75
CA PHE A 230 -7.25 -9.26 3.16
C PHE A 230 -7.36 -9.98 1.82
N LEU A 231 -6.89 -9.35 0.75
CA LEU A 231 -6.77 -9.94 -0.58
C LEU A 231 -5.28 -10.16 -0.87
N HIS A 232 -4.87 -11.41 -1.04
CA HIS A 232 -3.45 -11.76 -1.13
C HIS A 232 -3.21 -12.84 -2.17
N GLY A 233 -2.15 -12.69 -2.97
CA GLY A 233 -1.71 -13.73 -3.89
C GLY A 233 -0.87 -14.80 -3.17
N ASP A 234 -1.00 -16.07 -3.55
CA ASP A 234 -0.18 -17.15 -3.00
C ASP A 234 1.27 -17.12 -3.47
N LEU A 235 1.55 -16.36 -4.54
CA LEU A 235 2.88 -16.09 -5.08
C LEU A 235 3.39 -14.68 -4.76
N ASP A 236 2.75 -13.96 -3.85
CA ASP A 236 3.24 -12.68 -3.37
C ASP A 236 4.58 -12.88 -2.63
N PRO A 237 5.65 -12.11 -2.96
CA PRO A 237 6.90 -12.17 -2.22
C PRO A 237 6.75 -11.75 -0.75
N LEU A 238 5.72 -11.00 -0.40
CA LEU A 238 5.31 -10.75 0.97
C LEU A 238 4.47 -11.95 1.46
N GLU A 239 5.03 -12.74 2.37
CA GLU A 239 4.44 -14.02 2.78
C GLU A 239 3.05 -13.87 3.39
N LEU A 240 2.06 -14.53 2.79
CA LEU A 240 0.67 -14.58 3.23
C LEU A 240 0.52 -14.99 4.71
N GLU A 241 1.26 -15.98 5.16
CA GLU A 241 1.17 -16.49 6.54
C GLU A 241 1.66 -15.49 7.57
N ALA A 242 2.79 -14.83 7.31
CA ALA A 242 3.38 -13.84 8.21
C ALA A 242 2.64 -12.49 8.17
N SER A 243 1.99 -12.14 7.06
CA SER A 243 1.30 -10.88 6.88
C SER A 243 -0.21 -10.98 7.15
N ALA A 244 -0.99 -11.33 6.14
CA ALA A 244 -2.46 -11.30 6.20
C ALA A 244 -3.05 -12.32 7.18
N ARG A 245 -2.57 -13.58 7.19
CA ARG A 245 -3.14 -14.63 8.05
C ARG A 245 -2.81 -14.39 9.53
N ALA A 246 -1.56 -14.05 9.85
CA ALA A 246 -1.18 -13.72 11.23
C ALA A 246 -2.01 -12.53 11.77
N THR A 247 -2.21 -11.51 10.94
CA THR A 247 -3.00 -10.33 11.32
C THR A 247 -4.49 -10.69 11.49
N ALA A 248 -5.07 -11.41 10.53
CA ALA A 248 -6.47 -11.82 10.59
C ALA A 248 -6.76 -12.70 11.82
N ALA A 249 -5.81 -13.54 12.23
CA ALA A 249 -5.97 -14.46 13.36
C ALA A 249 -6.17 -13.74 14.71
N VAL A 250 -5.66 -12.53 14.87
CA VAL A 250 -5.85 -11.74 16.11
C VAL A 250 -7.06 -10.83 16.07
N MET A 251 -7.67 -10.63 14.91
CA MET A 251 -8.77 -9.68 14.72
C MET A 251 -10.16 -10.32 14.88
N PRO A 252 -11.13 -9.62 15.51
CA PRO A 252 -12.47 -10.17 15.70
C PRO A 252 -13.33 -10.24 14.42
N ARG A 253 -13.01 -9.43 13.40
CA ARG A 253 -13.78 -9.29 12.16
C ARG A 253 -12.86 -9.20 10.95
N ALA A 254 -12.19 -10.29 10.61
CA ALA A 254 -11.28 -10.34 9.47
C ALA A 254 -11.49 -11.61 8.64
N GLU A 255 -11.36 -11.49 7.33
CA GLU A 255 -11.34 -12.59 6.37
C GLU A 255 -10.12 -12.48 5.46
N VAL A 256 -9.59 -13.61 5.01
CA VAL A 256 -8.48 -13.68 4.06
C VAL A 256 -8.96 -14.34 2.78
N ILE A 257 -8.75 -13.68 1.66
CA ILE A 257 -8.98 -14.19 0.32
C ILE A 257 -7.61 -14.43 -0.31
N GLU A 258 -7.29 -15.69 -0.51
CA GLU A 258 -6.08 -16.13 -1.19
C GLU A 258 -6.35 -16.35 -2.67
N LEU A 259 -5.51 -15.81 -3.54
CA LEU A 259 -5.60 -15.94 -4.98
C LEU A 259 -4.46 -16.82 -5.51
N ALA A 260 -4.82 -18.02 -6.00
CA ALA A 260 -3.84 -18.95 -6.54
C ALA A 260 -3.19 -18.42 -7.84
N GLY A 261 -1.86 -18.51 -7.92
CA GLY A 261 -1.07 -18.09 -9.07
C GLY A 261 -0.92 -16.58 -9.25
N VAL A 262 -1.23 -15.80 -8.22
CA VAL A 262 -1.19 -14.32 -8.23
C VAL A 262 -0.10 -13.83 -7.31
N GLY A 263 0.59 -12.76 -7.69
CA GLY A 263 1.62 -12.08 -6.91
C GLY A 263 1.06 -10.87 -6.12
N HIS A 264 1.87 -9.81 -6.10
CA HIS A 264 1.66 -8.63 -5.25
C HIS A 264 0.62 -7.63 -5.77
N PHE A 265 0.23 -7.75 -7.06
CA PHE A 265 -0.69 -6.82 -7.71
C PHE A 265 -1.96 -7.52 -8.22
N PRO A 266 -2.84 -8.03 -7.31
CA PRO A 266 -4.01 -8.82 -7.67
C PRO A 266 -4.90 -8.21 -8.75
N TRP A 267 -5.14 -6.89 -8.73
CA TRP A 267 -6.00 -6.21 -9.72
C TRP A 267 -5.38 -6.15 -11.12
N LEU A 268 -4.05 -6.22 -11.25
CA LEU A 268 -3.35 -6.29 -12.53
C LEU A 268 -3.32 -7.71 -13.08
N GLU A 269 -3.10 -8.70 -12.21
CA GLU A 269 -2.93 -10.11 -12.57
C GLU A 269 -4.26 -10.84 -12.73
N ARG A 270 -5.28 -10.41 -11.96
CA ARG A 270 -6.65 -10.94 -12.00
C ARG A 270 -7.66 -9.81 -11.90
N PRO A 271 -7.92 -9.08 -13.00
CA PRO A 271 -8.90 -7.99 -13.03
C PRO A 271 -10.27 -8.43 -12.48
N GLY A 272 -10.89 -7.59 -11.67
CA GLY A 272 -12.12 -7.89 -10.95
C GLY A 272 -11.93 -8.47 -9.55
N SER A 273 -10.73 -8.88 -9.18
CA SER A 273 -10.47 -9.51 -7.86
C SER A 273 -10.68 -8.55 -6.69
N ALA A 274 -10.35 -7.27 -6.85
CA ALA A 274 -10.58 -6.27 -5.81
C ALA A 274 -12.07 -5.94 -5.67
N ALA A 275 -12.83 -5.90 -6.76
CA ALA A 275 -14.28 -5.73 -6.73
C ALA A 275 -14.98 -6.91 -6.05
N ASP A 276 -14.56 -8.15 -6.33
CA ASP A 276 -15.08 -9.36 -5.67
C ASP A 276 -14.76 -9.35 -4.17
N ALA A 277 -13.56 -8.93 -3.78
CA ALA A 277 -13.16 -8.79 -2.39
C ALA A 277 -13.95 -7.67 -1.67
N LEU A 278 -14.26 -6.57 -2.37
CA LEU A 278 -15.13 -5.50 -1.84
C LEU A 278 -16.52 -6.02 -1.51
N VAL A 279 -17.12 -6.89 -2.35
CA VAL A 279 -18.42 -7.52 -2.07
C VAL A 279 -18.38 -8.31 -0.75
N LYS A 280 -17.28 -9.05 -0.50
CA LYS A 280 -17.09 -9.76 0.77
C LYS A 280 -16.95 -8.80 1.95
N LEU A 281 -16.18 -7.73 1.78
CA LEU A 281 -16.01 -6.71 2.81
C LEU A 281 -17.34 -6.05 3.18
N VAL A 282 -18.16 -5.67 2.20
CA VAL A 282 -19.49 -5.11 2.43
C VAL A 282 -20.39 -6.09 3.19
N ALA A 283 -20.39 -7.37 2.81
CA ALA A 283 -21.14 -8.40 3.54
C ALA A 283 -20.64 -8.59 4.97
N LEU A 284 -19.34 -8.50 5.21
CA LEU A 284 -18.75 -8.58 6.55
C LEU A 284 -19.09 -7.35 7.41
N ALA A 285 -19.38 -6.19 6.80
CA ALA A 285 -19.69 -4.94 7.50
C ALA A 285 -21.13 -4.83 8.02
N ILE A 286 -22.04 -5.64 7.50
CA ILE A 286 -23.45 -5.73 7.92
C ILE A 286 -23.57 -6.63 9.15
#